data_874cc989d941aaa100c7340df8e7621f
#
_entry.id   874cc989d941aaa100c7340df8e7621f
#
_cell.length_a   1.000
_cell.length_b   1.000
_cell.length_c   1.000
_cell.angle_alpha   90.00
_cell.angle_beta   90.00
_cell.angle_gamma   90.00
#
_symmetry.space_group_name_H-M   'P 1'
#
loop_
_entity.id
_entity.type
_entity.pdbx_description
1 polymer ?
#
loop_
_entity_poly.entity_id
_entity_poly.type
_entity_poly.pdbx_seq_one_letter_code
_entity_poly.pdbx_strand_id
1 'polypeptide(L)'
;MDMNQHRLYRTIESLSEQKFRNTEQLLNHVLESIIQNEELPIKGGRVWKLEPLQGTYKLILQHGEMEPIKKNFRLRVLDYPVFQQLGRRQTMVAKETNRYLLQHGIKLYSATGFGEKVRWKGHDLYSYILAINGDYLKEEMTYTLNIIGNALTSVLRNRRIESKAAALEKDLDKAREIQRSILPEHEMKFAGYELYGVSLPERIVGGDFFDYLQASGDKERIGVVIGDAASKGLSAAAQALYVSGALRMGVEYQTKMDAFIAKISHLVSRTFTPEHFISLFYAELTTNEKGLIFFVNAGHSNPILLRDKTDAVESLKATGLIMGPFPNAKYKTDFTVMNKGDILLLYTDGITEAANEAAELYGEQRLIRVLKEQKFRSPKEICQMILEDVQLHNRLVERSDDKTVLVIKRVK
;
A
#
# COMPACT_ATOMS: atom_id res chain seq x y z
N MET A 1 -6.78 -14.09 45.52
CA MET A 1 -7.23 -13.99 44.11
C MET A 1 -8.08 -15.25 43.87
N ASP A 2 -9.37 -15.06 43.68
CA ASP A 2 -10.35 -16.12 43.68
C ASP A 2 -10.11 -17.10 42.49
N MET A 3 -10.22 -18.41 42.69
CA MET A 3 -9.95 -19.43 41.69
C MET A 3 -10.79 -19.23 40.42
N ASN A 4 -11.96 -18.61 40.54
CA ASN A 4 -12.84 -18.12 39.47
C ASN A 4 -12.20 -17.15 38.49
N GLN A 5 -11.33 -16.27 38.96
CA GLN A 5 -10.62 -15.30 38.10
C GLN A 5 -9.53 -16.00 37.25
N HIS A 6 -8.90 -17.04 37.75
CA HIS A 6 -7.83 -17.75 37.03
C HIS A 6 -8.31 -18.51 35.79
N ARG A 7 -9.49 -19.14 35.82
CA ARG A 7 -10.05 -19.85 34.65
C ARG A 7 -10.60 -18.89 33.61
N LEU A 8 -11.21 -17.78 34.04
CA LEU A 8 -11.63 -16.72 33.15
C LEU A 8 -10.44 -16.09 32.40
N TYR A 9 -9.34 -15.85 33.13
CA TYR A 9 -8.08 -15.39 32.55
C TYR A 9 -7.55 -16.36 31.50
N ARG A 10 -7.58 -17.67 31.75
CA ARG A 10 -7.18 -18.69 30.78
C ARG A 10 -8.06 -18.70 29.51
N THR A 11 -9.37 -18.50 29.66
CA THR A 11 -10.26 -18.37 28.50
C THR A 11 -9.92 -17.13 27.68
N ILE A 12 -9.62 -16.00 28.32
CA ILE A 12 -9.22 -14.77 27.64
C ILE A 12 -7.83 -14.91 26.99
N GLU A 13 -6.88 -15.55 27.70
CA GLU A 13 -5.53 -15.83 27.22
C GLU A 13 -5.54 -16.75 26.00
N SER A 14 -6.35 -17.83 26.04
CA SER A 14 -6.55 -18.74 24.90
C SER A 14 -7.12 -18.04 23.66
N LEU A 15 -7.89 -16.95 23.83
CA LEU A 15 -8.41 -16.15 22.72
C LEU A 15 -7.31 -15.40 21.96
N SER A 16 -6.21 -15.06 22.64
CA SER A 16 -5.07 -14.35 22.06
C SER A 16 -4.06 -15.31 21.43
N GLU A 17 -3.95 -16.52 21.95
CA GLU A 17 -2.93 -17.49 21.52
C GLU A 17 -3.43 -18.45 20.41
N GLN A 18 -4.72 -18.82 20.39
CA GLN A 18 -5.25 -19.75 19.43
C GLN A 18 -5.62 -19.11 18.09
N LYS A 19 -5.13 -19.71 17.00
CA LYS A 19 -5.50 -19.32 15.63
C LYS A 19 -6.82 -20.02 15.23
N PHE A 20 -7.92 -19.29 15.26
CA PHE A 20 -9.20 -19.76 14.76
C PHE A 20 -9.36 -19.45 13.26
N ARG A 21 -9.93 -20.34 12.48
CA ARG A 21 -10.13 -20.17 11.04
C ARG A 21 -11.13 -19.06 10.68
N ASN A 22 -12.18 -18.89 11.50
CA ASN A 22 -13.22 -17.89 11.29
C ASN A 22 -13.82 -17.40 12.62
N THR A 23 -14.66 -16.37 12.55
CA THR A 23 -15.34 -15.79 13.73
C THR A 23 -16.25 -16.79 14.41
N GLU A 24 -16.92 -17.68 13.67
CA GLU A 24 -17.85 -18.65 14.22
C GLU A 24 -17.14 -19.69 15.11
N GLN A 25 -15.99 -20.18 14.69
CA GLN A 25 -15.16 -21.08 15.50
C GLN A 25 -14.66 -20.41 16.79
N LEU A 26 -14.23 -19.14 16.70
CA LEU A 26 -13.86 -18.37 17.89
C LEU A 26 -15.02 -18.28 18.88
N LEU A 27 -16.18 -17.86 18.41
CA LEU A 27 -17.37 -17.68 19.26
C LEU A 27 -17.87 -19.01 19.83
N ASN A 28 -17.78 -20.08 19.06
CA ASN A 28 -18.12 -21.42 19.51
C ASN A 28 -17.22 -21.86 20.67
N HIS A 29 -15.90 -21.71 20.50
CA HIS A 29 -14.92 -22.04 21.54
C HIS A 29 -15.17 -21.25 22.85
N VAL A 30 -15.43 -19.97 22.74
CA VAL A 30 -15.74 -19.11 23.90
C VAL A 30 -17.02 -19.57 24.59
N LEU A 31 -18.08 -19.84 23.82
CA LEU A 31 -19.36 -20.26 24.36
C LEU A 31 -19.24 -21.61 25.09
N GLU A 32 -18.53 -22.58 24.48
CA GLU A 32 -18.25 -23.88 25.11
C GLU A 32 -17.44 -23.72 26.40
N SER A 33 -16.37 -22.92 26.38
CA SER A 33 -15.52 -22.68 27.55
C SER A 33 -16.27 -22.06 28.72
N ILE A 34 -17.26 -21.19 28.44
CA ILE A 34 -18.10 -20.55 29.46
C ILE A 34 -19.06 -21.58 30.06
N ILE A 35 -19.67 -22.45 29.23
CA ILE A 35 -20.68 -23.45 29.68
C ILE A 35 -20.04 -24.60 30.43
N GLN A 36 -18.84 -25.04 30.01
CA GLN A 36 -18.10 -26.11 30.68
C GLN A 36 -17.49 -25.71 32.03
N ASN A 37 -17.68 -24.48 32.43
CA ASN A 37 -17.23 -24.01 33.74
C ASN A 37 -18.22 -24.48 34.84
N GLU A 38 -17.94 -25.61 35.49
CA GLU A 38 -18.78 -26.25 36.50
C GLU A 38 -19.07 -25.36 37.72
N GLU A 39 -18.29 -24.30 37.96
CA GLU A 39 -18.48 -23.40 39.09
C GLU A 39 -19.57 -22.34 38.85
N LEU A 40 -20.01 -22.21 37.59
CA LEU A 40 -21.06 -21.28 37.22
C LEU A 40 -22.39 -22.03 37.03
N PRO A 41 -23.50 -21.61 37.67
CA PRO A 41 -24.80 -22.26 37.51
C PRO A 41 -25.44 -21.92 36.15
N ILE A 42 -24.71 -22.21 35.07
CA ILE A 42 -25.10 -21.92 33.69
C ILE A 42 -25.70 -23.18 33.07
N LYS A 43 -26.92 -23.12 32.60
CA LYS A 43 -27.62 -24.21 31.87
C LYS A 43 -27.39 -24.15 30.36
N GLY A 44 -26.99 -23.00 29.85
CA GLY A 44 -26.70 -22.85 28.44
C GLY A 44 -26.43 -21.41 28.04
N GLY A 45 -25.98 -21.25 26.79
CA GLY A 45 -25.67 -19.96 26.24
C GLY A 45 -25.92 -19.87 24.72
N ARG A 46 -25.99 -18.66 24.23
CA ARG A 46 -26.31 -18.32 22.85
C ARG A 46 -25.53 -17.14 22.36
N VAL A 47 -25.21 -17.17 21.07
CA VAL A 47 -24.66 -15.99 20.39
C VAL A 47 -25.61 -15.56 19.29
N TRP A 48 -25.91 -14.28 19.32
CA TRP A 48 -26.78 -13.60 18.36
C TRP A 48 -25.97 -12.63 17.53
N LYS A 49 -26.25 -12.56 16.23
CA LYS A 49 -25.63 -11.61 15.28
C LYS A 49 -26.66 -10.62 14.78
N LEU A 50 -26.33 -9.34 14.80
CA LEU A 50 -27.17 -8.27 14.24
C LEU A 50 -27.21 -8.37 12.71
N GLU A 51 -28.41 -8.31 12.14
CA GLU A 51 -28.71 -8.13 10.72
C GLU A 51 -29.31 -6.73 10.52
N PRO A 52 -28.49 -5.68 10.32
CA PRO A 52 -28.94 -4.30 10.35
C PRO A 52 -30.03 -3.98 9.31
N LEU A 53 -29.92 -4.56 8.10
CA LEU A 53 -30.90 -4.35 7.02
C LEU A 53 -32.28 -4.87 7.38
N GLN A 54 -32.37 -5.94 8.18
CA GLN A 54 -33.62 -6.57 8.60
C GLN A 54 -34.09 -6.05 9.95
N GLY A 55 -33.23 -5.36 10.71
CA GLY A 55 -33.52 -4.91 12.06
C GLY A 55 -33.73 -6.06 13.04
N THR A 56 -32.99 -7.16 12.89
CA THR A 56 -33.12 -8.38 13.68
C THR A 56 -31.79 -8.84 14.24
N TYR A 57 -31.85 -9.55 15.37
CA TYR A 57 -30.75 -10.38 15.84
C TYR A 57 -31.06 -11.84 15.48
N LYS A 58 -30.13 -12.46 14.75
CA LYS A 58 -30.20 -13.86 14.30
C LYS A 58 -29.38 -14.73 15.23
N LEU A 59 -29.97 -15.85 15.68
CA LEU A 59 -29.25 -16.87 16.42
C LEU A 59 -28.21 -17.58 15.50
N ILE A 60 -26.94 -17.53 15.90
CA ILE A 60 -25.86 -18.18 15.15
C ILE A 60 -25.25 -19.37 15.89
N LEU A 61 -25.19 -19.34 17.22
CA LEU A 61 -24.65 -20.43 18.06
C LEU A 61 -25.52 -20.63 19.29
N GLN A 62 -25.63 -21.90 19.76
CA GLN A 62 -26.21 -22.23 21.02
C GLN A 62 -25.59 -23.55 21.57
N HIS A 63 -25.34 -23.57 22.87
CA HIS A 63 -24.83 -24.71 23.62
C HIS A 63 -25.52 -24.84 24.97
N GLY A 64 -25.47 -26.05 25.58
CA GLY A 64 -25.98 -26.32 26.90
C GLY A 64 -27.06 -27.40 26.92
N GLU A 65 -27.61 -27.68 28.11
CA GLU A 65 -28.58 -28.73 28.40
C GLU A 65 -30.04 -28.39 28.07
N MET A 66 -30.28 -27.25 27.40
CA MET A 66 -31.63 -26.77 27.14
C MET A 66 -32.17 -27.25 25.79
N GLU A 67 -33.54 -27.24 25.68
CA GLU A 67 -34.17 -27.49 24.40
C GLU A 67 -33.59 -26.52 23.31
N PRO A 68 -33.13 -27.11 22.18
CA PRO A 68 -32.51 -26.29 21.13
C PRO A 68 -33.54 -25.40 20.45
N ILE A 69 -33.23 -24.12 20.35
CA ILE A 69 -34.00 -23.15 19.57
C ILE A 69 -33.80 -23.44 18.09
N LYS A 70 -34.83 -23.23 17.28
CA LYS A 70 -34.79 -23.40 15.82
C LYS A 70 -33.60 -22.69 15.22
N LYS A 71 -32.80 -23.35 14.37
CA LYS A 71 -31.67 -22.76 13.66
C LYS A 71 -32.10 -21.53 12.88
N ASN A 72 -31.30 -20.46 12.93
CA ASN A 72 -31.58 -19.14 12.28
C ASN A 72 -32.82 -18.42 12.85
N PHE A 73 -33.23 -18.69 14.05
CA PHE A 73 -34.27 -17.94 14.74
C PHE A 73 -33.87 -16.47 14.85
N ARG A 74 -34.87 -15.58 14.69
CA ARG A 74 -34.65 -14.13 14.67
C ARG A 74 -35.52 -13.40 15.68
N LEU A 75 -34.92 -12.42 16.35
CA LEU A 75 -35.59 -11.50 17.27
C LEU A 75 -35.56 -10.11 16.68
N ARG A 76 -36.71 -9.47 16.51
CA ARG A 76 -36.78 -8.07 16.01
C ARG A 76 -36.32 -7.10 17.08
N VAL A 77 -35.46 -6.16 16.71
CA VAL A 77 -34.90 -5.17 17.63
C VAL A 77 -35.98 -4.33 18.30
N LEU A 78 -37.06 -4.02 17.56
CA LEU A 78 -38.17 -3.20 18.06
C LEU A 78 -38.99 -3.93 19.13
N ASP A 79 -39.09 -5.25 19.08
CA ASP A 79 -39.87 -6.05 20.03
C ASP A 79 -39.11 -6.33 21.33
N TYR A 80 -37.80 -6.00 21.37
CA TYR A 80 -36.89 -6.29 22.49
C TYR A 80 -36.18 -5.02 22.99
N PRO A 81 -36.73 -4.31 23.95
CA PRO A 81 -36.08 -3.12 24.56
C PRO A 81 -34.70 -3.41 25.14
N VAL A 82 -34.43 -4.68 25.52
CA VAL A 82 -33.15 -5.17 26.02
C VAL A 82 -31.99 -4.87 25.07
N PHE A 83 -32.19 -4.98 23.77
CA PHE A 83 -31.13 -4.71 22.80
C PHE A 83 -30.68 -3.25 22.82
N GLN A 84 -31.61 -2.31 23.02
CA GLN A 84 -31.28 -0.88 23.18
C GLN A 84 -30.57 -0.62 24.51
N GLN A 85 -30.98 -1.31 25.58
CA GLN A 85 -30.33 -1.19 26.88
C GLN A 85 -28.90 -1.76 26.85
N LEU A 86 -28.67 -2.89 26.18
CA LEU A 86 -27.33 -3.43 25.92
C LEU A 86 -26.47 -2.45 25.14
N GLY A 87 -27.02 -1.76 24.18
CA GLY A 87 -26.31 -0.71 23.44
C GLY A 87 -25.75 0.41 24.35
N ARG A 88 -26.44 0.72 25.45
CA ARG A 88 -26.03 1.74 26.44
C ARG A 88 -25.14 1.18 27.56
N ARG A 89 -25.49 0.02 28.13
CA ARG A 89 -24.89 -0.54 29.35
C ARG A 89 -23.90 -1.69 29.07
N GLN A 90 -23.88 -2.18 27.84
CA GLN A 90 -23.09 -3.32 27.35
C GLN A 90 -23.52 -4.66 27.97
N THR A 91 -23.69 -4.78 29.28
CA THR A 91 -24.04 -6.01 29.97
C THR A 91 -25.22 -5.79 30.92
N MET A 92 -26.08 -6.80 31.02
CA MET A 92 -27.23 -6.75 31.93
C MET A 92 -27.76 -8.15 32.22
N VAL A 93 -28.49 -8.27 33.33
CA VAL A 93 -29.37 -9.41 33.65
C VAL A 93 -30.81 -9.04 33.35
N ALA A 94 -31.55 -9.95 32.73
CA ALA A 94 -32.96 -9.71 32.41
C ALA A 94 -33.78 -11.02 32.49
N LYS A 95 -35.08 -10.85 32.73
CA LYS A 95 -36.05 -11.92 32.58
C LYS A 95 -36.50 -12.02 31.12
N GLU A 96 -36.68 -13.23 30.63
CA GLU A 96 -37.20 -13.45 29.28
C GLU A 96 -38.69 -13.08 29.18
N THR A 97 -39.06 -12.46 28.07
CA THR A 97 -40.41 -12.00 27.76
C THR A 97 -41.01 -12.69 26.55
N ASN A 98 -40.17 -13.30 25.71
CA ASN A 98 -40.66 -14.02 24.52
C ASN A 98 -41.20 -15.38 24.87
N ARG A 99 -42.49 -15.62 24.51
CA ARG A 99 -43.20 -16.86 24.82
C ARG A 99 -42.47 -18.13 24.28
N TYR A 100 -41.94 -18.03 23.07
CA TYR A 100 -41.19 -19.15 22.45
C TYR A 100 -39.92 -19.50 23.23
N LEU A 101 -39.15 -18.49 23.63
CA LEU A 101 -37.92 -18.70 24.42
C LEU A 101 -38.24 -19.19 25.83
N LEU A 102 -39.33 -18.71 26.45
CA LEU A 102 -39.79 -19.19 27.73
C LEU A 102 -40.20 -20.69 27.70
N GLN A 103 -40.87 -21.11 26.62
CA GLN A 103 -41.20 -22.52 26.41
C GLN A 103 -39.98 -23.42 26.25
N HIS A 104 -38.86 -22.88 25.77
CA HIS A 104 -37.56 -23.60 25.69
C HIS A 104 -36.70 -23.44 26.95
N GLY A 105 -37.32 -23.12 28.07
CA GLY A 105 -36.66 -23.10 29.39
C GLY A 105 -35.84 -21.85 29.71
N ILE A 106 -35.85 -20.82 28.88
CA ILE A 106 -35.13 -19.58 29.15
C ILE A 106 -35.99 -18.65 29.99
N LYS A 107 -35.74 -18.57 31.28
CA LYS A 107 -36.50 -17.72 32.21
C LYS A 107 -35.72 -16.46 32.62
N LEU A 108 -34.45 -16.69 32.93
CA LEU A 108 -33.50 -15.66 33.38
C LEU A 108 -32.21 -15.77 32.56
N TYR A 109 -31.69 -14.62 32.09
CA TYR A 109 -30.43 -14.62 31.35
C TYR A 109 -29.59 -13.38 31.71
N SER A 110 -28.27 -13.54 31.59
CA SER A 110 -27.33 -12.44 31.55
C SER A 110 -26.80 -12.30 30.13
N ALA A 111 -26.76 -11.09 29.60
CA ALA A 111 -26.31 -10.84 28.23
C ALA A 111 -25.30 -9.72 28.17
N THR A 112 -24.32 -9.84 27.26
CA THR A 112 -23.36 -8.80 26.94
C THR A 112 -23.32 -8.55 25.44
N GLY A 113 -23.29 -7.26 25.06
CA GLY A 113 -23.03 -6.86 23.71
C GLY A 113 -21.52 -6.80 23.42
N PHE A 114 -21.08 -7.23 22.25
CA PHE A 114 -19.69 -7.21 21.83
C PHE A 114 -19.53 -7.00 20.32
N GLY A 115 -18.31 -6.70 19.89
CA GLY A 115 -18.00 -6.29 18.52
C GLY A 115 -18.28 -4.79 18.30
N GLU A 116 -18.47 -4.40 17.05
CA GLU A 116 -18.69 -2.99 16.71
C GLU A 116 -20.12 -2.56 17.08
N LYS A 117 -20.26 -1.28 17.47
CA LYS A 117 -21.58 -0.64 17.59
C LYS A 117 -22.04 -0.14 16.24
N VAL A 118 -23.25 -0.51 15.88
CA VAL A 118 -23.93 -0.10 14.64
C VAL A 118 -25.05 0.86 15.00
N ARG A 119 -25.06 2.04 14.41
CA ARG A 119 -26.17 3.00 14.55
C ARG A 119 -27.35 2.52 13.73
N TRP A 120 -28.45 2.17 14.40
CA TRP A 120 -29.68 1.73 13.77
C TRP A 120 -30.89 2.48 14.31
N LYS A 121 -31.62 3.20 13.44
CA LYS A 121 -32.82 4.02 13.79
C LYS A 121 -32.62 4.85 15.06
N GLY A 122 -31.47 5.49 15.24
CA GLY A 122 -31.14 6.33 16.38
C GLY A 122 -30.60 5.60 17.62
N HIS A 123 -30.51 4.28 17.59
CA HIS A 123 -29.99 3.45 18.68
C HIS A 123 -28.64 2.86 18.30
N ASP A 124 -27.72 2.79 19.27
CA ASP A 124 -26.45 2.08 19.12
C ASP A 124 -26.66 0.63 19.53
N LEU A 125 -26.39 -0.29 18.61
CA LEU A 125 -26.57 -1.72 18.80
C LEU A 125 -25.21 -2.42 18.59
N TYR A 126 -24.89 -3.43 19.40
CA TYR A 126 -23.72 -4.25 19.18
C TYR A 126 -23.91 -5.22 18.03
N SER A 127 -22.84 -5.50 17.27
CA SER A 127 -22.86 -6.47 16.17
C SER A 127 -23.18 -7.87 16.61
N TYR A 128 -22.82 -8.19 17.86
CA TYR A 128 -23.10 -9.49 18.48
C TYR A 128 -23.61 -9.34 19.91
N ILE A 129 -24.36 -10.33 20.35
CA ILE A 129 -24.78 -10.48 21.74
C ILE A 129 -24.47 -11.91 22.19
N LEU A 130 -23.76 -12.05 23.31
CA LEU A 130 -23.61 -13.28 24.05
C LEU A 130 -24.61 -13.26 25.19
N ALA A 131 -25.51 -14.26 25.25
CA ALA A 131 -26.47 -14.43 26.32
C ALA A 131 -26.26 -15.81 26.98
N ILE A 132 -26.14 -15.84 28.28
CA ILE A 132 -26.09 -17.07 29.09
C ILE A 132 -27.32 -17.11 30.01
N ASN A 133 -27.81 -18.29 30.29
CA ASN A 133 -28.97 -18.51 31.17
C ASN A 133 -28.70 -19.60 32.18
N GLY A 134 -29.38 -19.48 33.30
CA GLY A 134 -29.35 -20.40 34.43
C GLY A 134 -30.52 -20.16 35.35
N ASP A 135 -30.69 -21.01 36.37
CA ASP A 135 -31.78 -20.87 37.32
C ASP A 135 -31.55 -19.69 38.27
N TYR A 136 -30.30 -19.40 38.53
CA TYR A 136 -29.87 -18.31 39.42
C TYR A 136 -28.63 -17.61 38.84
N LEU A 137 -28.77 -16.32 38.50
CA LEU A 137 -27.66 -15.53 37.99
C LEU A 137 -27.39 -14.36 38.95
N LYS A 138 -26.21 -14.38 39.57
CA LYS A 138 -25.72 -13.30 40.47
C LYS A 138 -25.29 -12.08 39.67
N GLU A 139 -25.30 -10.89 40.30
CA GLU A 139 -24.78 -9.66 39.69
C GLU A 139 -23.30 -9.75 39.31
N GLU A 140 -22.51 -10.55 40.02
CA GLU A 140 -21.11 -10.81 39.69
C GLU A 140 -20.91 -11.35 38.25
N MET A 141 -21.91 -12.08 37.72
CA MET A 141 -21.90 -12.56 36.34
C MET A 141 -21.89 -11.44 35.31
N THR A 142 -22.45 -10.27 35.62
CA THR A 142 -22.42 -9.11 34.72
C THR A 142 -21.00 -8.60 34.53
N TYR A 143 -20.19 -8.57 35.58
CA TYR A 143 -18.76 -8.16 35.48
C TYR A 143 -17.97 -9.15 34.65
N THR A 144 -18.17 -10.47 34.87
CA THR A 144 -17.53 -11.54 34.10
C THR A 144 -17.86 -11.45 32.61
N LEU A 145 -19.16 -11.33 32.27
CA LEU A 145 -19.57 -11.19 30.89
C LEU A 145 -19.12 -9.87 30.25
N ASN A 146 -19.01 -8.81 31.01
CA ASN A 146 -18.46 -7.53 30.51
C ASN A 146 -16.99 -7.69 30.09
N ILE A 147 -16.18 -8.34 30.93
CA ILE A 147 -14.77 -8.61 30.60
C ILE A 147 -14.66 -9.49 29.35
N ILE A 148 -15.46 -10.55 29.23
CA ILE A 148 -15.51 -11.42 28.04
C ILE A 148 -15.95 -10.61 26.81
N GLY A 149 -16.99 -9.79 26.92
CA GLY A 149 -17.50 -8.96 25.84
C GLY A 149 -16.45 -7.97 25.31
N ASN A 150 -15.68 -7.37 26.22
CA ASN A 150 -14.57 -6.47 25.88
C ASN A 150 -13.42 -7.23 25.20
N ALA A 151 -13.04 -8.40 25.72
CA ALA A 151 -12.01 -9.24 25.11
C ALA A 151 -12.42 -9.69 23.70
N LEU A 152 -13.65 -10.18 23.53
CA LEU A 152 -14.20 -10.55 22.21
C LEU A 152 -14.22 -9.36 21.25
N THR A 153 -14.59 -8.16 21.72
CA THR A 153 -14.58 -6.95 20.91
C THR A 153 -13.18 -6.63 20.41
N SER A 154 -12.18 -6.72 21.30
CA SER A 154 -10.77 -6.47 20.95
C SER A 154 -10.28 -7.49 19.92
N VAL A 155 -10.51 -8.78 20.14
CA VAL A 155 -10.09 -9.84 19.21
C VAL A 155 -10.74 -9.69 17.83
N LEU A 156 -12.05 -9.42 17.78
CA LEU A 156 -12.76 -9.21 16.51
C LEU A 156 -12.27 -7.97 15.77
N ARG A 157 -11.97 -6.89 16.50
CA ARG A 157 -11.39 -5.66 15.94
C ARG A 157 -10.02 -5.91 15.33
N ASN A 158 -9.13 -6.57 16.05
CA ASN A 158 -7.78 -6.88 15.57
C ASN A 158 -7.83 -7.75 14.31
N ARG A 159 -8.63 -8.80 14.30
CA ARG A 159 -8.84 -9.65 13.12
C ARG A 159 -9.35 -8.89 11.90
N ARG A 160 -10.26 -7.94 12.12
CA ARG A 160 -10.77 -7.11 11.03
C ARG A 160 -9.68 -6.20 10.46
N ILE A 161 -8.84 -5.63 11.33
CA ILE A 161 -7.69 -4.80 10.93
C ILE A 161 -6.70 -5.65 10.12
N GLU A 162 -6.32 -6.83 10.63
CA GLU A 162 -5.41 -7.76 9.96
C GLU A 162 -5.95 -8.20 8.58
N SER A 163 -7.23 -8.56 8.51
CA SER A 163 -7.86 -8.96 7.24
C SER A 163 -7.89 -7.82 6.22
N LYS A 164 -8.16 -6.59 6.66
CA LYS A 164 -8.13 -5.40 5.78
C LYS A 164 -6.71 -5.09 5.33
N ALA A 165 -5.74 -5.19 6.24
CA ALA A 165 -4.33 -4.96 5.91
C ALA A 165 -3.84 -5.97 4.87
N ALA A 166 -4.11 -7.27 5.06
CA ALA A 166 -3.76 -8.32 4.11
C ALA A 166 -4.45 -8.14 2.73
N ALA A 167 -5.70 -7.69 2.70
CA ALA A 167 -6.40 -7.40 1.45
C ALA A 167 -5.75 -6.22 0.71
N LEU A 168 -5.41 -5.14 1.44
CA LEU A 168 -4.73 -3.97 0.87
C LEU A 168 -3.34 -4.32 0.35
N GLU A 169 -2.56 -5.10 1.09
CA GLU A 169 -1.25 -5.58 0.67
C GLU A 169 -1.33 -6.38 -0.63
N LYS A 170 -2.30 -7.28 -0.74
CA LYS A 170 -2.54 -8.04 -1.98
C LYS A 170 -2.90 -7.14 -3.17
N ASP A 171 -3.67 -6.08 -2.96
CA ASP A 171 -4.01 -5.15 -4.05
C ASP A 171 -2.82 -4.28 -4.46
N LEU A 172 -1.95 -3.92 -3.51
CA LEU A 172 -0.68 -3.25 -3.80
C LEU A 172 0.31 -4.15 -4.56
N ASP A 173 0.36 -5.45 -4.24
CA ASP A 173 1.18 -6.42 -4.99
C ASP A 173 0.74 -6.54 -6.44
N LYS A 174 -0.58 -6.55 -6.70
CA LYS A 174 -1.10 -6.51 -8.08
C LYS A 174 -0.71 -5.21 -8.82
N ALA A 175 -0.78 -4.07 -8.13
CA ALA A 175 -0.35 -2.80 -8.71
C ALA A 175 1.15 -2.83 -9.08
N ARG A 176 1.99 -3.46 -8.23
CA ARG A 176 3.41 -3.71 -8.52
C ARG A 176 3.61 -4.57 -9.78
N GLU A 177 2.85 -5.66 -9.91
CA GLU A 177 2.92 -6.53 -11.09
C GLU A 177 2.57 -5.77 -12.36
N ILE A 178 1.52 -4.95 -12.32
CA ILE A 178 1.12 -4.09 -13.46
C ILE A 178 2.23 -3.10 -13.78
N GLN A 179 2.79 -2.39 -12.80
CA GLN A 179 3.86 -1.43 -13.03
C GLN A 179 5.09 -2.10 -13.66
N ARG A 180 5.51 -3.26 -13.13
CA ARG A 180 6.64 -4.02 -13.67
C ARG A 180 6.41 -4.50 -15.10
N SER A 181 5.18 -4.86 -15.46
CA SER A 181 4.87 -5.32 -16.82
C SER A 181 4.94 -4.20 -17.87
N ILE A 182 4.91 -2.95 -17.44
CA ILE A 182 4.95 -1.77 -18.30
C ILE A 182 6.37 -1.22 -18.41
N LEU A 183 7.21 -1.40 -17.39
CA LEU A 183 8.61 -0.99 -17.45
C LEU A 183 9.35 -1.72 -18.59
N PRO A 184 10.31 -1.05 -19.25
CA PRO A 184 11.07 -1.67 -20.33
C PRO A 184 12.03 -2.74 -19.80
N GLU A 185 12.60 -3.53 -20.71
CA GLU A 185 13.76 -4.36 -20.37
C GLU A 185 14.91 -3.47 -19.91
N HIS A 186 15.69 -3.96 -18.94
CA HIS A 186 16.79 -3.19 -18.36
C HIS A 186 17.87 -2.85 -19.38
N GLU A 187 18.19 -3.78 -20.28
CA GLU A 187 19.25 -3.66 -21.27
C GLU A 187 18.70 -3.31 -22.65
N MET A 188 19.35 -2.35 -23.31
CA MET A 188 19.05 -1.99 -24.70
C MET A 188 20.37 -1.74 -25.46
N LYS A 189 20.41 -2.18 -26.71
CA LYS A 189 21.48 -1.85 -27.65
C LYS A 189 20.90 -1.15 -28.85
N PHE A 190 21.43 0.01 -29.16
CA PHE A 190 20.97 0.80 -30.31
C PHE A 190 22.17 1.43 -31.04
N ALA A 191 22.33 1.10 -32.31
CA ALA A 191 23.44 1.56 -33.12
C ALA A 191 24.81 1.33 -32.43
N GLY A 192 25.50 2.40 -32.07
CA GLY A 192 26.78 2.36 -31.35
C GLY A 192 26.66 2.62 -29.83
N TYR A 193 25.45 2.47 -29.26
CA TYR A 193 25.21 2.70 -27.83
C TYR A 193 24.79 1.42 -27.12
N GLU A 194 25.28 1.27 -25.90
CA GLU A 194 24.81 0.28 -24.92
C GLU A 194 24.16 1.03 -23.77
N LEU A 195 22.93 0.63 -23.42
CA LEU A 195 22.10 1.25 -22.41
C LEU A 195 21.74 0.22 -21.34
N TYR A 196 21.70 0.66 -20.10
CA TYR A 196 21.14 -0.13 -19.01
C TYR A 196 20.43 0.81 -18.02
N GLY A 197 19.18 0.51 -17.72
CA GLY A 197 18.38 1.23 -16.74
C GLY A 197 17.83 0.31 -15.65
N VAL A 198 17.73 0.84 -14.44
CA VAL A 198 17.15 0.14 -13.31
C VAL A 198 16.43 1.14 -12.41
N SER A 199 15.23 0.80 -11.98
CA SER A 199 14.44 1.55 -11.01
C SER A 199 14.13 0.67 -9.80
N LEU A 200 14.44 1.16 -8.62
CA LEU A 200 14.20 0.53 -7.33
C LEU A 200 13.23 1.39 -6.54
N PRO A 201 11.95 1.01 -6.46
CA PRO A 201 10.97 1.75 -5.68
C PRO A 201 11.27 1.64 -4.18
N GLU A 202 11.08 2.74 -3.43
CA GLU A 202 11.18 2.74 -1.96
C GLU A 202 10.12 1.82 -1.34
N ARG A 203 8.92 1.83 -1.92
CA ARG A 203 7.77 1.06 -1.45
C ARG A 203 7.42 -0.06 -2.43
N ILE A 204 6.21 -0.56 -2.32
CA ILE A 204 5.68 -1.61 -3.19
C ILE A 204 5.62 -1.15 -4.64
N VAL A 205 5.27 0.13 -4.87
CA VAL A 205 5.24 0.80 -6.17
C VAL A 205 5.89 2.18 -6.03
N GLY A 206 6.48 2.70 -7.12
CA GLY A 206 7.22 3.96 -7.15
C GLY A 206 6.72 4.95 -8.19
N GLY A 207 7.13 6.22 -8.02
CA GLY A 207 6.89 7.31 -8.96
C GLY A 207 7.95 7.42 -10.06
N ASP A 208 9.12 6.87 -9.81
CA ASP A 208 10.20 6.83 -10.76
C ASP A 208 9.92 5.89 -11.93
N PHE A 209 10.30 6.31 -13.13
CA PHE A 209 10.26 5.47 -14.31
C PHE A 209 11.35 5.84 -15.31
N PHE A 210 11.72 4.87 -16.13
CA PHE A 210 12.52 5.10 -17.34
C PHE A 210 11.90 4.29 -18.48
N ASP A 211 12.21 4.69 -19.72
CA ASP A 211 11.74 3.95 -20.88
C ASP A 211 12.66 4.14 -22.10
N TYR A 212 12.57 3.19 -23.04
CA TYR A 212 13.19 3.23 -24.36
C TYR A 212 12.09 3.30 -25.40
N LEU A 213 11.97 4.42 -26.09
CA LEU A 213 10.84 4.75 -26.93
C LEU A 213 11.27 4.75 -28.39
N GLN A 214 10.76 3.84 -29.17
CA GLN A 214 11.04 3.79 -30.61
C GLN A 214 9.72 3.79 -31.39
N ALA A 215 9.56 4.77 -32.29
CA ALA A 215 8.39 4.80 -33.16
C ALA A 215 8.38 3.60 -34.11
N SER A 216 7.19 3.12 -34.43
CA SER A 216 7.01 1.98 -35.34
C SER A 216 7.65 2.25 -36.73
N GLY A 217 8.62 1.41 -37.08
CA GLY A 217 9.36 1.53 -38.33
C GLY A 217 10.51 2.54 -38.36
N ASP A 218 10.72 3.34 -37.29
CA ASP A 218 11.89 4.23 -37.17
C ASP A 218 13.09 3.41 -36.66
N LYS A 219 14.06 3.16 -37.52
CA LYS A 219 15.31 2.49 -37.18
C LYS A 219 16.48 3.45 -36.95
N GLU A 220 16.25 4.75 -37.14
CA GLU A 220 17.31 5.75 -37.10
C GLU A 220 17.37 6.48 -35.77
N ARG A 221 16.30 6.41 -34.94
CA ARG A 221 16.19 7.11 -33.66
C ARG A 221 15.60 6.22 -32.58
N ILE A 222 16.04 6.46 -31.34
CA ILE A 222 15.43 5.93 -30.15
C ILE A 222 15.34 7.04 -29.10
N GLY A 223 14.16 7.23 -28.52
CA GLY A 223 13.95 8.07 -27.36
C GLY A 223 14.35 7.35 -26.08
N VAL A 224 15.03 8.04 -25.19
CA VAL A 224 15.35 7.58 -23.84
C VAL A 224 14.75 8.57 -22.87
N VAL A 225 14.01 8.07 -21.91
CA VAL A 225 13.34 8.91 -20.92
C VAL A 225 13.63 8.40 -19.51
N ILE A 226 13.77 9.35 -18.59
CA ILE A 226 13.71 9.12 -17.15
C ILE A 226 12.82 10.21 -16.55
N GLY A 227 11.99 9.84 -15.58
CA GLY A 227 11.08 10.77 -14.93
C GLY A 227 10.79 10.36 -13.50
N ASP A 228 10.42 11.36 -12.70
CA ASP A 228 10.04 11.22 -11.31
C ASP A 228 8.75 11.99 -11.05
N ALA A 229 7.78 11.33 -10.42
CA ALA A 229 6.47 11.90 -10.07
C ALA A 229 6.47 12.36 -8.60
N ALA A 230 6.22 13.66 -8.38
CA ALA A 230 6.24 14.32 -7.08
C ALA A 230 5.10 13.89 -6.14
N SER A 231 4.96 12.60 -5.91
CA SER A 231 4.08 12.01 -4.91
C SER A 231 4.66 10.66 -4.49
N LYS A 232 4.02 9.95 -3.54
CA LYS A 232 4.54 8.67 -3.07
C LYS A 232 3.52 7.55 -3.19
N GLY A 233 4.03 6.33 -3.38
CA GLY A 233 3.21 5.13 -3.43
C GLY A 233 2.29 5.06 -4.65
N LEU A 234 1.04 4.63 -4.47
CA LEU A 234 0.10 4.36 -5.56
C LEU A 234 -0.22 5.60 -6.41
N SER A 235 -0.27 6.79 -5.81
CA SER A 235 -0.51 8.05 -6.54
C SER A 235 0.63 8.36 -7.50
N ALA A 236 1.89 8.23 -7.05
CA ALA A 236 3.07 8.42 -7.88
C ALA A 236 3.13 7.40 -9.02
N ALA A 237 2.90 6.12 -8.70
CA ALA A 237 2.86 5.05 -9.70
C ALA A 237 1.81 5.31 -10.80
N ALA A 238 0.61 5.78 -10.42
CA ALA A 238 -0.45 6.10 -11.38
C ALA A 238 -0.04 7.26 -12.32
N GLN A 239 0.64 8.29 -11.79
CA GLN A 239 1.16 9.41 -12.59
C GLN A 239 2.26 8.94 -13.54
N ALA A 240 3.22 8.15 -13.04
CA ALA A 240 4.29 7.57 -13.85
C ALA A 240 3.75 6.75 -15.03
N LEU A 241 2.78 5.86 -14.76
CA LEU A 241 2.13 5.03 -15.79
C LEU A 241 1.35 5.87 -16.81
N TYR A 242 0.66 6.91 -16.35
CA TYR A 242 -0.10 7.81 -17.21
C TYR A 242 0.82 8.55 -18.19
N VAL A 243 1.94 9.10 -17.70
CA VAL A 243 2.92 9.82 -18.52
C VAL A 243 3.69 8.86 -19.43
N SER A 244 4.11 7.69 -18.94
CA SER A 244 4.77 6.67 -19.76
C SER A 244 3.87 6.23 -20.93
N GLY A 245 2.58 5.99 -20.67
CA GLY A 245 1.62 5.68 -21.73
C GLY A 245 1.47 6.80 -22.78
N ALA A 246 1.42 8.06 -22.32
CA ALA A 246 1.33 9.22 -23.21
C ALA A 246 2.62 9.43 -24.04
N LEU A 247 3.79 9.17 -23.45
CA LEU A 247 5.07 9.23 -24.14
C LEU A 247 5.16 8.15 -25.23
N ARG A 248 4.84 6.89 -24.90
CA ARG A 248 4.83 5.77 -25.87
C ARG A 248 3.92 6.02 -27.05
N MET A 249 2.74 6.56 -26.80
CA MET A 249 1.81 6.89 -27.87
C MET A 249 2.30 8.12 -28.68
N GLY A 250 2.82 9.14 -27.99
CA GLY A 250 3.22 10.41 -28.61
C GLY A 250 4.41 10.28 -29.55
N VAL A 251 5.34 9.38 -29.28
CA VAL A 251 6.54 9.16 -30.08
C VAL A 251 6.20 8.68 -31.50
N GLU A 252 5.06 8.02 -31.68
CA GLU A 252 4.58 7.55 -32.99
C GLU A 252 4.26 8.69 -34.00
N TYR A 253 4.01 9.91 -33.48
CA TYR A 253 3.54 11.03 -34.31
C TYR A 253 4.65 11.95 -34.83
N GLN A 254 5.92 11.61 -34.65
CA GLN A 254 7.10 12.35 -35.18
C GLN A 254 7.04 13.87 -34.97
N THR A 255 6.54 14.32 -33.84
CA THR A 255 6.44 15.75 -33.48
C THR A 255 7.82 16.27 -33.09
N LYS A 256 8.08 17.58 -33.29
CA LYS A 256 9.28 18.23 -32.73
C LYS A 256 9.36 18.00 -31.22
N MET A 257 10.54 17.70 -30.70
CA MET A 257 10.77 17.29 -29.31
C MET A 257 10.23 18.30 -28.28
N ASP A 258 10.48 19.60 -28.50
CA ASP A 258 10.00 20.67 -27.63
C ASP A 258 8.45 20.73 -27.60
N ALA A 259 7.81 20.61 -28.77
CA ALA A 259 6.36 20.58 -28.88
C ALA A 259 5.77 19.30 -28.32
N PHE A 260 6.46 18.16 -28.45
CA PHE A 260 6.06 16.88 -27.87
C PHE A 260 6.01 16.96 -26.35
N ILE A 261 7.10 17.41 -25.73
CA ILE A 261 7.20 17.56 -24.27
C ILE A 261 6.20 18.60 -23.75
N ALA A 262 5.98 19.71 -24.47
CA ALA A 262 4.96 20.69 -24.10
C ALA A 262 3.53 20.09 -24.09
N LYS A 263 3.20 19.20 -25.05
CA LYS A 263 1.92 18.50 -25.08
C LYS A 263 1.76 17.56 -23.88
N ILE A 264 2.79 16.81 -23.51
CA ILE A 264 2.78 15.94 -22.33
C ILE A 264 2.59 16.77 -21.07
N SER A 265 3.33 17.87 -20.92
CA SER A 265 3.18 18.79 -19.78
C SER A 265 1.76 19.37 -19.67
N HIS A 266 1.18 19.78 -20.80
CA HIS A 266 -0.21 20.25 -20.84
C HIS A 266 -1.19 19.15 -20.43
N LEU A 267 -0.97 17.91 -20.85
CA LEU A 267 -1.78 16.76 -20.45
C LEU A 267 -1.71 16.53 -18.94
N VAL A 268 -0.51 16.59 -18.34
CA VAL A 268 -0.28 16.47 -16.89
C VAL A 268 -1.05 17.57 -16.14
N SER A 269 -0.92 18.85 -16.58
CA SER A 269 -1.57 20.00 -15.92
C SER A 269 -3.10 19.96 -15.97
N ARG A 270 -3.69 19.27 -16.95
CA ARG A 270 -5.15 19.10 -17.05
C ARG A 270 -5.68 17.92 -16.24
N THR A 271 -4.84 16.95 -15.98
CA THR A 271 -5.25 15.69 -15.36
C THR A 271 -5.02 15.69 -13.85
N PHE A 272 -3.92 16.29 -13.41
CA PHE A 272 -3.50 16.29 -12.02
C PHE A 272 -3.57 17.69 -11.40
N THR A 273 -3.63 17.76 -10.08
CA THR A 273 -3.52 19.02 -9.35
C THR A 273 -2.07 19.52 -9.35
N PRO A 274 -1.82 20.82 -9.14
CA PRO A 274 -0.47 21.39 -9.22
C PRO A 274 0.58 20.78 -8.28
N GLU A 275 0.14 20.16 -7.18
CA GLU A 275 1.02 19.45 -6.24
C GLU A 275 1.55 18.12 -6.81
N HIS A 276 0.90 17.61 -7.86
CA HIS A 276 1.24 16.37 -8.54
C HIS A 276 2.00 16.65 -9.83
N PHE A 277 3.20 17.18 -9.70
CA PHE A 277 4.07 17.48 -10.84
C PHE A 277 4.99 16.31 -11.18
N ILE A 278 5.62 16.39 -12.34
CA ILE A 278 6.56 15.38 -12.82
C ILE A 278 7.80 16.08 -13.33
N SER A 279 8.96 15.68 -12.86
CA SER A 279 10.25 16.02 -13.48
C SER A 279 10.58 14.97 -14.54
N LEU A 280 11.12 15.40 -15.69
CA LEU A 280 11.38 14.48 -16.79
C LEU A 280 12.58 14.93 -17.63
N PHE A 281 13.45 13.98 -17.96
CA PHE A 281 14.47 14.14 -18.99
C PHE A 281 14.15 13.21 -20.16
N TYR A 282 14.15 13.76 -21.37
CA TYR A 282 13.94 13.01 -22.62
C TYR A 282 15.07 13.32 -23.60
N ALA A 283 15.69 12.28 -24.16
CA ALA A 283 16.74 12.39 -25.17
C ALA A 283 16.48 11.50 -26.38
N GLU A 284 16.88 11.93 -27.55
CA GLU A 284 16.90 11.12 -28.76
C GLU A 284 18.33 10.79 -29.16
N LEU A 285 18.63 9.49 -29.15
CA LEU A 285 19.85 8.94 -29.72
C LEU A 285 19.60 8.63 -31.20
N THR A 286 20.61 8.91 -32.03
CA THR A 286 20.51 8.70 -33.47
C THR A 286 21.59 7.73 -33.97
N THR A 287 21.35 7.12 -35.12
CA THR A 287 22.36 6.30 -35.81
C THR A 287 23.50 7.12 -36.40
N ASN A 288 23.47 8.44 -36.26
CA ASN A 288 24.48 9.34 -36.79
C ASN A 288 25.87 9.03 -36.19
N GLU A 289 26.87 8.80 -37.03
CA GLU A 289 28.24 8.51 -36.64
C GLU A 289 28.90 9.62 -35.78
N LYS A 290 28.41 10.87 -35.85
CA LYS A 290 28.91 11.98 -35.05
C LYS A 290 28.50 11.87 -33.55
N GLY A 291 27.52 11.00 -33.21
CA GLY A 291 27.03 10.83 -31.84
C GLY A 291 26.25 12.01 -31.31
N LEU A 292 25.54 12.69 -32.18
CA LEU A 292 24.66 13.79 -31.82
C LEU A 292 23.44 13.28 -31.05
N ILE A 293 23.17 13.89 -29.91
CA ILE A 293 22.05 13.60 -29.03
C ILE A 293 21.26 14.90 -28.83
N PHE A 294 19.99 14.89 -29.14
CA PHE A 294 19.07 15.96 -28.81
C PHE A 294 18.36 15.63 -27.48
N PHE A 295 18.09 16.64 -26.65
CA PHE A 295 17.39 16.43 -25.39
C PHE A 295 16.51 17.59 -24.98
N VAL A 296 15.56 17.31 -24.11
CA VAL A 296 14.79 18.25 -23.30
C VAL A 296 14.87 17.80 -21.84
N ASN A 297 15.25 18.72 -20.95
CA ASN A 297 15.22 18.53 -19.51
C ASN A 297 14.11 19.41 -18.91
N ALA A 298 13.01 18.76 -18.54
CA ALA A 298 11.83 19.36 -17.92
C ALA A 298 11.95 19.38 -16.38
N GLY A 299 12.95 20.09 -15.86
CA GLY A 299 13.17 20.26 -14.42
C GLY A 299 13.65 19.01 -13.69
N HIS A 300 14.18 18.03 -14.39
CA HIS A 300 14.73 16.80 -13.81
C HIS A 300 16.18 16.99 -13.34
N SER A 301 16.67 16.12 -12.45
CA SER A 301 18.07 16.04 -12.05
C SER A 301 18.98 16.11 -13.28
N ASN A 302 20.01 16.97 -13.24
CA ASN A 302 20.82 17.21 -14.42
C ASN A 302 21.65 15.97 -14.78
N PRO A 303 21.46 15.34 -15.95
CA PRO A 303 22.30 14.22 -16.36
C PRO A 303 23.77 14.58 -16.42
N ILE A 304 24.61 13.61 -16.09
CA ILE A 304 26.06 13.74 -16.03
C ILE A 304 26.67 13.09 -17.28
N LEU A 305 27.34 13.90 -18.11
CA LEU A 305 28.10 13.40 -19.25
C LEU A 305 29.58 13.33 -18.88
N LEU A 306 30.11 12.11 -18.74
CA LEU A 306 31.52 11.85 -18.48
C LEU A 306 32.26 11.64 -19.81
N ARG A 307 33.28 12.47 -20.06
CA ARG A 307 34.17 12.38 -21.22
C ARG A 307 35.24 11.31 -20.98
N ASP A 308 35.30 10.29 -21.82
CA ASP A 308 36.25 9.18 -21.64
C ASP A 308 37.73 9.63 -21.67
N LYS A 309 38.08 10.51 -22.62
CA LYS A 309 39.49 10.90 -22.86
C LYS A 309 40.05 11.87 -21.82
N THR A 310 39.20 12.71 -21.24
CA THR A 310 39.63 13.85 -20.41
C THR A 310 39.20 13.74 -18.96
N ASP A 311 38.33 12.79 -18.63
CA ASP A 311 37.60 12.68 -17.35
C ASP A 311 36.81 13.95 -17.00
N ALA A 312 36.59 14.83 -17.99
CA ALA A 312 35.77 16.00 -17.82
C ALA A 312 34.32 15.61 -17.63
N VAL A 313 33.63 16.33 -16.76
CA VAL A 313 32.22 16.15 -16.43
C VAL A 313 31.45 17.34 -16.91
N GLU A 314 30.43 17.10 -17.72
CA GLU A 314 29.48 18.10 -18.19
C GLU A 314 28.10 17.75 -17.63
N SER A 315 27.35 18.79 -17.24
CA SER A 315 25.98 18.63 -16.72
C SER A 315 24.97 19.13 -17.75
N LEU A 316 24.01 18.32 -18.16
CA LEU A 316 22.93 18.68 -19.09
C LEU A 316 21.81 19.39 -18.33
N LYS A 317 21.88 20.74 -18.35
CA LYS A 317 20.99 21.59 -17.55
C LYS A 317 19.53 21.52 -18.00
N ALA A 318 18.62 21.91 -17.09
CA ALA A 318 17.20 22.07 -17.41
C ALA A 318 16.96 23.03 -18.58
N THR A 319 16.13 22.63 -19.53
CA THR A 319 15.74 23.43 -20.72
C THR A 319 14.29 23.89 -20.64
N GLY A 320 13.57 23.54 -19.58
CA GLY A 320 12.22 23.94 -19.26
C GLY A 320 11.88 23.67 -17.80
N LEU A 321 10.66 24.05 -17.40
CA LEU A 321 10.14 23.85 -16.05
C LEU A 321 9.61 22.42 -15.86
N ILE A 322 9.43 22.00 -14.61
CA ILE A 322 8.73 20.76 -14.27
C ILE A 322 7.34 20.73 -14.90
N MET A 323 6.84 19.54 -15.22
CA MET A 323 5.54 19.32 -15.84
C MET A 323 4.42 19.38 -14.81
N GLY A 324 3.30 20.00 -15.13
CA GLY A 324 2.07 20.03 -14.34
C GLY A 324 1.72 21.42 -13.81
N PRO A 325 2.50 22.07 -12.92
CA PRO A 325 2.12 23.34 -12.28
C PRO A 325 1.92 24.49 -13.26
N PHE A 326 2.54 24.44 -14.42
CA PHE A 326 2.56 25.52 -15.41
C PHE A 326 1.90 25.09 -16.72
N PRO A 327 0.59 25.34 -16.94
CA PRO A 327 -0.14 24.85 -18.12
C PRO A 327 0.45 25.27 -19.48
N ASN A 328 1.16 26.42 -19.51
CA ASN A 328 1.77 26.98 -20.73
C ASN A 328 3.31 26.93 -20.67
N ALA A 329 3.87 25.95 -19.94
CA ALA A 329 5.32 25.77 -19.87
C ALA A 329 5.91 25.61 -21.29
N LYS A 330 7.01 26.30 -21.52
CA LYS A 330 7.77 26.20 -22.77
C LYS A 330 9.04 25.43 -22.52
N TYR A 331 9.35 24.57 -23.47
CA TYR A 331 10.55 23.73 -23.46
C TYR A 331 11.44 24.10 -24.64
N LYS A 332 12.73 23.91 -24.52
CA LYS A 332 13.69 24.08 -25.59
C LYS A 332 14.43 22.78 -25.81
N THR A 333 14.57 22.38 -27.06
CA THR A 333 15.47 21.31 -27.45
C THR A 333 16.90 21.84 -27.41
N ASP A 334 17.77 21.14 -26.69
CA ASP A 334 19.23 21.36 -26.68
C ASP A 334 19.91 20.11 -27.21
N PHE A 335 21.22 20.16 -27.40
CA PHE A 335 21.96 19.03 -27.94
C PHE A 335 23.33 18.88 -27.29
N THR A 336 23.86 17.68 -27.35
CA THR A 336 25.24 17.37 -27.00
C THR A 336 25.79 16.33 -27.98
N VAL A 337 27.10 16.13 -27.96
CA VAL A 337 27.77 15.10 -28.75
C VAL A 337 28.45 14.14 -27.78
N MET A 338 28.14 12.86 -27.90
CA MET A 338 28.89 11.80 -27.21
C MET A 338 29.95 11.24 -28.16
N ASN A 339 31.21 11.26 -27.77
CA ASN A 339 32.28 10.55 -28.44
C ASN A 339 32.32 9.08 -28.03
N LYS A 340 33.03 8.28 -28.81
CA LYS A 340 33.28 6.87 -28.43
C LYS A 340 33.96 6.81 -27.06
N GLY A 341 33.40 5.98 -26.16
CA GLY A 341 33.83 5.83 -24.78
C GLY A 341 33.08 6.73 -23.78
N ASP A 342 32.46 7.82 -24.23
CA ASP A 342 31.73 8.74 -23.36
C ASP A 342 30.52 8.02 -22.70
N ILE A 343 30.18 8.45 -21.49
CA ILE A 343 29.10 7.89 -20.68
C ILE A 343 28.13 9.03 -20.29
N LEU A 344 26.87 8.86 -20.60
CA LEU A 344 25.79 9.71 -20.10
C LEU A 344 25.05 8.96 -18.99
N LEU A 345 25.08 9.51 -17.78
CA LEU A 345 24.40 9.00 -16.60
C LEU A 345 23.15 9.85 -16.33
N LEU A 346 22.00 9.21 -16.32
CA LEU A 346 20.73 9.76 -15.87
C LEU A 346 20.37 9.14 -14.52
N TYR A 347 19.80 9.93 -13.62
CA TYR A 347 19.46 9.49 -12.27
C TYR A 347 18.35 10.34 -11.68
N THR A 348 17.57 9.80 -10.77
CA THR A 348 16.59 10.53 -9.96
C THR A 348 17.23 11.06 -8.68
N ASP A 349 16.60 12.04 -8.06
CA ASP A 349 17.10 12.68 -6.84
C ASP A 349 17.25 11.71 -5.66
N GLY A 350 16.45 10.63 -5.59
CA GLY A 350 16.61 9.57 -4.60
C GLY A 350 17.99 8.91 -4.57
N ILE A 351 18.83 9.11 -5.61
CA ILE A 351 20.25 8.74 -5.60
C ILE A 351 21.08 9.76 -4.80
N THR A 352 20.98 11.02 -5.15
CA THR A 352 21.82 12.09 -4.56
C THR A 352 21.31 12.55 -3.20
N GLU A 353 20.03 12.45 -2.94
CA GLU A 353 19.37 12.80 -1.67
C GLU A 353 19.33 11.67 -0.66
N ALA A 354 19.84 10.47 -1.00
CA ALA A 354 19.99 9.40 -0.06
C ALA A 354 20.84 9.86 1.15
N ALA A 355 20.22 9.89 2.33
CA ALA A 355 20.86 10.34 3.56
C ALA A 355 21.42 9.17 4.37
N ASN A 356 22.53 9.40 5.11
CA ASN A 356 23.03 8.49 6.13
C ASN A 356 22.42 8.80 7.52
N GLU A 357 22.82 8.07 8.56
CA GLU A 357 22.35 8.30 9.95
C GLU A 357 22.66 9.71 10.49
N ALA A 358 23.70 10.35 9.99
CA ALA A 358 24.09 11.72 10.33
C ALA A 358 23.32 12.77 9.52
N ALA A 359 22.31 12.37 8.72
CA ALA A 359 21.57 13.20 7.77
C ALA A 359 22.46 13.85 6.68
N GLU A 360 23.63 13.29 6.39
CA GLU A 360 24.48 13.72 5.30
C GLU A 360 23.99 13.08 4.01
N LEU A 361 23.77 13.89 2.97
CA LEU A 361 23.34 13.43 1.65
C LEU A 361 24.49 12.72 0.90
N TYR A 362 24.15 11.75 0.09
CA TYR A 362 25.09 11.06 -0.79
C TYR A 362 25.81 12.05 -1.74
N GLY A 363 25.05 12.92 -2.35
CA GLY A 363 25.50 14.06 -3.14
C GLY A 363 26.05 13.70 -4.52
N GLU A 364 26.00 14.68 -5.43
CA GLU A 364 26.47 14.54 -6.82
C GLU A 364 27.98 14.29 -6.93
N GLN A 365 28.79 14.85 -6.03
CA GLN A 365 30.24 14.68 -6.06
C GLN A 365 30.66 13.21 -5.84
N ARG A 366 29.97 12.51 -4.93
CA ARG A 366 30.21 11.09 -4.68
C ARG A 366 29.76 10.23 -5.86
N LEU A 367 28.60 10.58 -6.45
CA LEU A 367 28.08 9.92 -7.65
C LEU A 367 29.09 10.04 -8.81
N ILE A 368 29.61 11.23 -9.06
CA ILE A 368 30.65 11.48 -10.10
C ILE A 368 31.91 10.67 -9.83
N ARG A 369 32.36 10.59 -8.59
CA ARG A 369 33.53 9.80 -8.21
C ARG A 369 33.32 8.33 -8.56
N VAL A 370 32.21 7.72 -8.15
CA VAL A 370 31.90 6.32 -8.46
C VAL A 370 31.81 6.10 -9.97
N LEU A 371 31.17 7.02 -10.70
CA LEU A 371 31.08 6.93 -12.16
C LEU A 371 32.46 6.91 -12.82
N LYS A 372 33.38 7.79 -12.39
CA LYS A 372 34.76 7.83 -12.91
C LYS A 372 35.54 6.55 -12.61
N GLU A 373 35.44 6.03 -11.40
CA GLU A 373 36.10 4.80 -10.98
C GLU A 373 35.63 3.58 -11.79
N GLN A 374 34.35 3.58 -12.19
CA GLN A 374 33.72 2.47 -12.89
C GLN A 374 33.62 2.64 -14.42
N LYS A 375 34.16 3.71 -15.00
CA LYS A 375 33.95 4.09 -16.42
C LYS A 375 34.28 3.02 -17.45
N PHE A 376 35.23 2.11 -17.13
CA PHE A 376 35.61 1.04 -18.05
C PHE A 376 34.68 -0.18 -18.03
N ARG A 377 33.73 -0.22 -17.11
CA ARG A 377 32.76 -1.31 -16.97
C ARG A 377 31.61 -1.16 -17.97
N SER A 378 30.80 -2.20 -18.06
CA SER A 378 29.55 -2.19 -18.82
C SER A 378 28.53 -1.26 -18.15
N PRO A 379 27.52 -0.72 -18.90
CA PRO A 379 26.43 0.07 -18.31
C PRO A 379 25.74 -0.62 -17.13
N LYS A 380 25.52 -1.93 -17.22
CA LYS A 380 24.94 -2.76 -16.16
C LYS A 380 25.77 -2.70 -14.89
N GLU A 381 27.07 -2.97 -14.99
CA GLU A 381 27.96 -2.96 -13.82
C GLU A 381 28.08 -1.57 -13.20
N ILE A 382 28.10 -0.50 -14.03
CA ILE A 382 28.12 0.89 -13.54
C ILE A 382 26.86 1.17 -12.70
N CYS A 383 25.66 0.83 -13.21
CA CYS A 383 24.41 0.98 -12.45
C CYS A 383 24.44 0.21 -11.13
N GLN A 384 24.91 -1.04 -11.15
CA GLN A 384 25.02 -1.87 -9.95
C GLN A 384 25.95 -1.25 -8.91
N MET A 385 27.15 -0.82 -9.31
CA MET A 385 28.12 -0.20 -8.41
C MET A 385 27.61 1.09 -7.78
N ILE A 386 26.90 1.93 -8.55
CA ILE A 386 26.27 3.14 -8.03
C ILE A 386 25.22 2.79 -6.97
N LEU A 387 24.31 1.86 -7.27
CA LEU A 387 23.26 1.46 -6.34
C LEU A 387 23.81 0.80 -5.07
N GLU A 388 24.83 -0.03 -5.19
CA GLU A 388 25.52 -0.64 -4.03
C GLU A 388 26.18 0.42 -3.15
N ASP A 389 26.87 1.41 -3.73
CA ASP A 389 27.50 2.49 -2.96
C ASP A 389 26.47 3.39 -2.27
N VAL A 390 25.34 3.69 -2.94
CA VAL A 390 24.21 4.40 -2.32
C VAL A 390 23.59 3.58 -1.18
N GLN A 391 23.39 2.28 -1.38
CA GLN A 391 22.84 1.39 -0.36
C GLN A 391 23.76 1.27 0.87
N LEU A 392 25.07 1.25 0.66
CA LEU A 392 26.05 1.28 1.74
C LEU A 392 26.00 2.61 2.51
N HIS A 393 25.77 3.73 1.83
CA HIS A 393 25.66 5.05 2.45
C HIS A 393 24.42 5.18 3.34
N ASN A 394 23.26 4.68 2.89
CA ASN A 394 22.00 4.80 3.61
C ASN A 394 21.55 3.55 4.36
N ARG A 395 22.48 2.61 4.63
CA ARG A 395 22.23 1.26 5.14
C ARG A 395 21.35 1.19 6.40
N LEU A 396 21.39 2.22 7.25
CA LEU A 396 20.72 2.24 8.54
C LEU A 396 19.53 3.22 8.59
N VAL A 397 19.11 3.75 7.44
CA VAL A 397 17.99 4.71 7.32
C VAL A 397 16.79 4.00 6.71
N GLU A 398 15.69 3.93 7.46
CA GLU A 398 14.44 3.25 7.02
C GLU A 398 13.68 4.02 5.93
N ARG A 399 13.90 5.35 5.81
CA ARG A 399 13.21 6.20 4.83
C ARG A 399 14.16 6.64 3.74
N SER A 400 13.88 6.23 2.53
CA SER A 400 14.57 6.69 1.33
C SER A 400 13.55 7.17 0.30
N ASP A 401 13.97 7.52 -0.89
CA ASP A 401 13.11 7.75 -2.05
C ASP A 401 13.33 6.67 -3.10
N ASP A 402 12.48 6.66 -4.14
CA ASP A 402 12.69 5.80 -5.29
C ASP A 402 14.08 6.07 -5.88
N LYS A 403 14.77 5.04 -6.36
CA LYS A 403 16.12 5.17 -6.91
C LYS A 403 16.16 4.64 -8.33
N THR A 404 16.32 5.54 -9.27
CA THR A 404 16.44 5.18 -10.68
C THR A 404 17.76 5.65 -11.25
N VAL A 405 18.45 4.74 -11.93
CA VAL A 405 19.72 5.00 -12.61
C VAL A 405 19.63 4.43 -14.01
N LEU A 406 20.05 5.22 -14.99
CA LEU A 406 20.16 4.79 -16.39
C LEU A 406 21.50 5.25 -16.96
N VAL A 407 22.28 4.33 -17.48
CA VAL A 407 23.57 4.58 -18.09
C VAL A 407 23.50 4.34 -19.59
N ILE A 408 23.97 5.31 -20.35
CA ILE A 408 24.14 5.23 -21.81
C ILE A 408 25.64 5.34 -22.08
N LYS A 409 26.24 4.32 -22.70
CA LYS A 409 27.63 4.32 -23.08
C LYS A 409 27.76 4.21 -24.60
N ARG A 410 28.54 5.11 -25.21
CA ARG A 410 28.83 5.01 -26.62
C ARG A 410 30.03 4.11 -26.86
N VAL A 411 29.83 2.99 -27.58
CA VAL A 411 30.88 1.98 -27.83
C VAL A 411 31.45 1.98 -29.25
N LYS A 412 30.75 2.64 -30.19
CA LYS A 412 31.19 2.79 -31.59
C LYS A 412 31.14 4.22 -32.06
#